data_f5570c54d4c2bcc1da3afab65166fb51
#
_entry.id   f5570c54d4c2bcc1da3afab65166fb51
#
_cell.length_a   1.000
_cell.length_b   1.000
_cell.length_c   1.000
_cell.angle_alpha   90.00
_cell.angle_beta   90.00
_cell.angle_gamma   90.00
#
_symmetry.space_group_name_H-M   'P 1'
#
loop_
_entity.id
_entity.type
_entity.pdbx_description
1 polymer ?
#
loop_
_entity_poly.entity_id
_entity_poly.type
_entity_poly.pdbx_seq_one_letter_code
_entity_poly.pdbx_strand_id
1 'polypeptide(L)'
;ALLAAPLNSYIVCLDADTTAQEPLTHIIGALVANKADFASVTIVPQKKGPFIVQMQRHEYVVSMRARRIMPWLLSGALHIGKTDVMRQIMARHSLFFQGNDIESGIIGDALGYKAVHILAHVNTNAPDTLYSWWRQRIAWSGGSFRLFIINFRFVFQHPFLWLYSGIVVISMFVLRWIAVVNPGWTLLLALFIYYAAIVWLHWDHGNKWLIFQPF
;
A
#
# COMPACT_ATOMS: atom_id res chain seq x y z
N ALA A 1 1.77 11.93 -22.24
CA ALA A 1 3.06 11.24 -22.03
C ALA A 1 2.93 9.73 -22.28
N LEU A 2 2.05 9.00 -21.58
CA LEU A 2 1.92 7.54 -21.72
C LEU A 2 1.62 7.10 -23.18
N LEU A 3 0.75 7.80 -23.91
CA LEU A 3 0.39 7.46 -25.29
C LEU A 3 1.53 7.69 -26.29
N ALA A 4 2.45 8.59 -25.97
CA ALA A 4 3.61 8.90 -26.82
C ALA A 4 4.84 8.03 -26.54
N ALA A 5 4.86 7.25 -25.45
CA ALA A 5 5.99 6.41 -25.10
C ALA A 5 6.12 5.23 -26.09
N PRO A 6 7.35 4.82 -26.49
CA PRO A 6 7.56 3.63 -27.33
C PRO A 6 7.01 2.37 -26.68
N LEU A 7 6.46 1.42 -27.48
CA LEU A 7 5.91 0.16 -26.93
C LEU A 7 6.96 -0.70 -26.24
N ASN A 8 8.19 -0.70 -26.75
CA ASN A 8 9.29 -1.50 -26.18
C ASN A 8 10.05 -0.72 -25.10
N SER A 9 9.32 -0.02 -24.24
CA SER A 9 9.88 0.78 -23.14
C SER A 9 9.16 0.49 -21.82
N TYR A 10 9.65 1.14 -20.77
CA TYR A 10 9.07 1.05 -19.42
C TYR A 10 8.55 2.41 -19.00
N ILE A 11 7.43 2.42 -18.32
CA ILE A 11 6.88 3.60 -17.65
C ILE A 11 7.23 3.52 -16.19
N VAL A 12 7.84 4.57 -15.67
CA VAL A 12 8.11 4.76 -14.24
C VAL A 12 7.18 5.86 -13.73
N CYS A 13 6.35 5.54 -12.76
CA CYS A 13 5.54 6.48 -12.02
C CYS A 13 6.24 6.74 -10.68
N LEU A 14 6.58 7.98 -10.42
CA LEU A 14 7.31 8.42 -9.23
C LEU A 14 6.60 9.63 -8.63
N ASP A 15 6.27 9.58 -7.35
CA ASP A 15 5.73 10.74 -6.64
C ASP A 15 6.78 11.84 -6.52
N ALA A 16 6.33 13.09 -6.56
CA ALA A 16 7.21 14.27 -6.58
C ALA A 16 8.07 14.44 -5.31
N ASP A 17 7.67 13.84 -4.21
CA ASP A 17 8.36 13.84 -2.92
C ASP A 17 9.20 12.58 -2.66
N THR A 18 9.33 11.73 -3.66
CA THR A 18 10.02 10.44 -3.56
C THR A 18 11.36 10.46 -4.30
N THR A 19 12.37 9.86 -3.70
CA THR A 19 13.71 9.73 -4.27
C THR A 19 14.11 8.27 -4.34
N ALA A 20 14.47 7.79 -5.53
CA ALA A 20 15.02 6.46 -5.71
C ALA A 20 16.46 6.42 -5.15
N GLN A 21 16.76 5.40 -4.34
CA GLN A 21 18.12 5.20 -3.81
C GLN A 21 19.00 4.43 -4.79
N GLU A 22 18.37 3.71 -5.69
CA GLU A 22 19.04 2.86 -6.66
C GLU A 22 18.76 3.37 -8.08
N PRO A 23 19.67 3.14 -9.04
CA PRO A 23 19.44 3.51 -10.43
C PRO A 23 18.17 2.82 -11.00
N LEU A 24 17.39 3.55 -11.78
CA LEU A 24 16.19 3.01 -12.42
C LEU A 24 16.52 1.80 -13.32
N THR A 25 17.71 1.76 -13.91
CA THR A 25 18.20 0.62 -14.71
C THR A 25 18.29 -0.67 -13.88
N HIS A 26 18.62 -0.58 -12.59
CA HIS A 26 18.61 -1.72 -11.68
C HIS A 26 17.18 -2.23 -11.44
N ILE A 27 16.24 -1.33 -11.21
CA ILE A 27 14.82 -1.67 -11.00
C ILE A 27 14.23 -2.31 -12.27
N ILE A 28 14.55 -1.75 -13.45
CA ILE A 28 14.14 -2.32 -14.74
C ILE A 28 14.76 -3.72 -14.93
N GLY A 29 16.07 -3.85 -14.64
CA GLY A 29 16.77 -5.14 -14.71
C GLY A 29 16.12 -6.20 -13.83
N ALA A 30 15.74 -5.84 -12.61
CA ALA A 30 15.02 -6.75 -11.70
C ALA A 30 13.63 -7.12 -12.22
N LEU A 31 12.89 -6.19 -12.83
CA LEU A 31 11.61 -6.48 -13.46
C LEU A 31 11.76 -7.50 -14.59
N VAL A 32 12.74 -7.31 -15.45
CA VAL A 32 13.07 -8.21 -16.59
C VAL A 32 13.50 -9.59 -16.08
N ALA A 33 14.40 -9.65 -15.10
CA ALA A 33 14.89 -10.89 -14.52
C ALA A 33 13.77 -11.74 -13.90
N ASN A 34 12.77 -11.09 -13.31
CA ASN A 34 11.59 -11.76 -12.76
C ASN A 34 10.54 -12.11 -13.83
N LYS A 35 10.75 -11.75 -15.10
CA LYS A 35 9.76 -11.91 -16.19
C LYS A 35 8.40 -11.33 -15.77
N ALA A 36 8.41 -10.19 -15.12
CA ALA A 36 7.22 -9.50 -14.66
C ALA A 36 6.80 -8.38 -15.63
N ASP A 37 5.55 -8.00 -15.55
CA ASP A 37 4.95 -7.00 -16.42
C ASP A 37 4.91 -5.63 -15.75
N PHE A 38 4.73 -5.63 -14.43
CA PHE A 38 4.78 -4.42 -13.61
C PHE A 38 5.26 -4.72 -12.19
N ALA A 39 5.71 -3.70 -11.48
CA ALA A 39 6.27 -3.87 -10.16
C ALA A 39 6.07 -2.65 -9.26
N SER A 40 6.03 -2.91 -7.95
CA SER A 40 6.28 -1.93 -6.91
C SER A 40 7.68 -2.13 -6.31
N VAL A 41 8.15 -1.12 -5.56
CA VAL A 41 9.43 -1.18 -4.87
C VAL A 41 9.25 -1.00 -3.36
N THR A 42 10.31 -1.26 -2.60
CA THR A 42 10.31 -1.08 -1.15
C THR A 42 10.37 0.40 -0.80
N ILE A 43 9.36 0.90 -0.10
CA ILE A 43 9.32 2.28 0.38
C ILE A 43 9.96 2.33 1.76
N VAL A 44 10.91 3.25 1.90
CA VAL A 44 11.57 3.52 3.18
C VAL A 44 11.25 4.96 3.59
N PRO A 45 10.42 5.18 4.61
CA PRO A 45 10.20 6.52 5.12
C PRO A 45 11.46 7.05 5.78
N GLN A 46 11.60 8.36 5.85
CA GLN A 46 12.76 9.00 6.47
C GLN A 46 13.06 8.44 7.87
N LYS A 47 14.34 8.17 8.14
CA LYS A 47 14.77 7.53 9.40
C LYS A 47 14.64 8.43 10.63
N LYS A 48 14.69 9.75 10.44
CA LYS A 48 14.65 10.76 11.50
C LYS A 48 13.40 11.63 11.34
N GLY A 49 12.76 11.97 12.45
CA GLY A 49 11.57 12.82 12.42
C GLY A 49 10.82 12.81 13.76
N PRO A 50 9.80 13.64 13.89
CA PRO A 50 8.93 13.66 15.04
C PRO A 50 8.25 12.31 15.30
N PHE A 51 7.62 12.16 16.46
CA PHE A 51 6.93 10.96 16.89
C PHE A 51 6.00 10.38 15.81
N ILE A 52 5.23 11.23 15.15
CA ILE A 52 4.28 10.80 14.10
C ILE A 52 4.99 10.15 12.90
N VAL A 53 6.17 10.61 12.52
CA VAL A 53 6.99 9.99 11.46
C VAL A 53 7.48 8.61 11.89
N GLN A 54 7.87 8.47 13.16
CA GLN A 54 8.33 7.18 13.71
C GLN A 54 7.19 6.15 13.75
N MET A 55 5.98 6.57 14.08
CA MET A 55 4.80 5.69 14.00
C MET A 55 4.55 5.20 12.57
N GLN A 56 4.58 6.09 11.60
CA GLN A 56 4.35 5.75 10.20
C GLN A 56 5.37 4.74 9.65
N ARG A 57 6.60 4.72 10.17
CA ARG A 57 7.59 3.71 9.77
C ARG A 57 7.08 2.28 9.96
N HIS A 58 6.34 2.00 11.02
CA HIS A 58 5.75 0.68 11.23
C HIS A 58 4.66 0.37 10.21
N GLU A 59 3.80 1.35 9.90
CA GLU A 59 2.79 1.20 8.85
C GLU A 59 3.44 0.83 7.50
N TYR A 60 4.53 1.52 7.15
CA TYR A 60 5.27 1.21 5.91
C TYR A 60 5.87 -0.19 5.93
N VAL A 61 6.45 -0.63 7.05
CA VAL A 61 6.99 -1.99 7.16
C VAL A 61 5.92 -3.05 6.94
N VAL A 62 4.74 -2.91 7.57
CA VAL A 62 3.61 -3.82 7.35
C VAL A 62 3.14 -3.78 5.91
N SER A 63 3.00 -2.59 5.35
CA SER A 63 2.61 -2.39 3.97
C SER A 63 3.58 -3.05 2.98
N MET A 64 4.90 -2.98 3.24
CA MET A 64 5.90 -3.64 2.40
C MET A 64 5.86 -5.16 2.54
N ARG A 65 5.58 -5.69 3.74
CA ARG A 65 5.36 -7.13 3.92
C ARG A 65 4.13 -7.61 3.16
N ALA A 66 3.03 -6.87 3.21
CA ALA A 66 1.81 -7.18 2.44
C ALA A 66 2.09 -7.22 0.94
N ARG A 67 2.90 -6.29 0.42
CA ARG A 67 3.28 -6.25 -1.01
C ARG A 67 4.15 -7.41 -1.46
N ARG A 68 4.89 -8.05 -0.57
CA ARG A 68 5.62 -9.30 -0.89
C ARG A 68 4.67 -10.47 -1.13
N ILE A 69 3.53 -10.49 -0.45
CA ILE A 69 2.50 -11.53 -0.58
C ILE A 69 1.53 -11.16 -1.70
N MET A 70 1.20 -9.87 -1.83
CA MET A 70 0.28 -9.32 -2.81
C MET A 70 1.02 -8.26 -3.66
N PRO A 71 1.91 -8.66 -4.58
CA PRO A 71 2.78 -7.74 -5.32
C PRO A 71 2.02 -6.79 -6.25
N TRP A 72 0.77 -7.09 -6.58
CA TRP A 72 -0.14 -6.23 -7.31
C TRP A 72 -0.64 -5.02 -6.49
N LEU A 73 -0.47 -4.99 -5.17
CA LEU A 73 -0.66 -3.77 -4.38
C LEU A 73 0.44 -2.75 -4.69
N LEU A 74 0.28 -2.01 -5.77
CA LEU A 74 1.24 -0.99 -6.16
C LEU A 74 1.31 0.15 -5.14
N SER A 75 2.32 0.97 -5.27
CA SER A 75 2.52 2.15 -4.44
C SER A 75 2.73 3.38 -5.31
N GLY A 76 2.09 4.49 -4.93
CA GLY A 76 2.28 5.78 -5.55
C GLY A 76 3.72 6.27 -5.48
N ALA A 77 4.44 5.95 -4.40
CA ALA A 77 5.82 6.41 -4.22
C ALA A 77 6.73 6.04 -5.41
N LEU A 78 6.71 4.78 -5.84
CA LEU A 78 7.26 4.35 -7.12
C LEU A 78 6.63 3.04 -7.58
N HIS A 79 6.19 3.01 -8.81
CA HIS A 79 5.88 1.78 -9.51
C HIS A 79 6.33 1.86 -10.98
N ILE A 80 6.56 0.70 -11.57
CA ILE A 80 7.08 0.58 -12.91
C ILE A 80 6.32 -0.51 -13.67
N GLY A 81 6.15 -0.34 -14.97
CA GLY A 81 5.57 -1.38 -15.82
C GLY A 81 5.99 -1.25 -17.27
N LYS A 82 5.80 -2.32 -18.05
CA LYS A 82 5.95 -2.28 -19.50
C LYS A 82 4.96 -1.28 -20.08
N THR A 83 5.35 -0.53 -21.07
CA THR A 83 4.52 0.54 -21.65
C THR A 83 3.21 0.00 -22.23
N ASP A 84 3.22 -1.10 -22.92
CA ASP A 84 2.03 -1.75 -23.48
C ASP A 84 1.05 -2.21 -22.39
N VAL A 85 1.56 -2.78 -21.30
CA VAL A 85 0.79 -3.19 -20.13
C VAL A 85 0.17 -2.00 -19.43
N MET A 86 0.96 -0.96 -19.15
CA MET A 86 0.47 0.26 -18.51
C MET A 86 -0.60 0.98 -19.34
N ARG A 87 -0.50 0.94 -20.68
CA ARG A 87 -1.56 1.45 -21.56
C ARG A 87 -2.86 0.69 -21.43
N GLN A 88 -2.80 -0.64 -21.35
CA GLN A 88 -4.00 -1.47 -21.21
C GLN A 88 -4.66 -1.30 -19.84
N ILE A 89 -3.86 -1.14 -18.78
CA ILE A 89 -4.33 -0.80 -17.44
C ILE A 89 -5.04 0.56 -17.49
N MET A 90 -4.37 1.58 -18.01
CA MET A 90 -4.91 2.95 -18.04
C MET A 90 -6.14 3.10 -18.92
N ALA A 91 -6.31 2.29 -19.96
CA ALA A 91 -7.52 2.26 -20.77
C ALA A 91 -8.77 1.80 -20.00
N ARG A 92 -8.59 1.15 -18.84
CA ARG A 92 -9.67 0.66 -17.97
C ARG A 92 -9.76 1.40 -16.65
N HIS A 93 -8.81 2.31 -16.42
CA HIS A 93 -8.67 3.06 -15.19
C HIS A 93 -9.81 4.08 -15.03
N SER A 94 -10.34 4.23 -13.82
CA SER A 94 -11.39 5.21 -13.54
C SER A 94 -10.89 6.66 -13.60
N LEU A 95 -9.56 6.85 -13.62
CA LEU A 95 -8.87 8.14 -13.55
C LEU A 95 -9.20 8.95 -12.29
N PHE A 96 -9.57 8.26 -11.23
CA PHE A 96 -9.83 8.88 -9.94
C PHE A 96 -8.51 9.31 -9.31
N PHE A 97 -8.48 10.51 -8.72
CA PHE A 97 -7.26 11.16 -8.25
C PHE A 97 -6.57 10.44 -7.07
N GLN A 98 -7.30 9.70 -6.24
CA GLN A 98 -6.72 9.05 -5.06
C GLN A 98 -6.77 7.53 -5.17
N GLY A 99 -5.61 6.89 -4.96
CA GLY A 99 -5.47 5.44 -5.00
C GLY A 99 -5.30 4.88 -6.43
N ASN A 100 -4.91 5.72 -7.39
CA ASN A 100 -4.64 5.34 -8.77
C ASN A 100 -3.57 4.24 -8.89
N ASP A 101 -2.62 4.19 -7.98
CA ASP A 101 -1.61 3.14 -7.87
C ASP A 101 -2.24 1.78 -7.53
N ILE A 102 -3.09 1.74 -6.52
CA ILE A 102 -3.83 0.52 -6.11
C ILE A 102 -4.77 0.07 -7.24
N GLU A 103 -5.48 1.01 -7.86
CA GLU A 103 -6.35 0.72 -9.00
C GLU A 103 -5.59 0.11 -10.16
N SER A 104 -4.43 0.69 -10.50
CA SER A 104 -3.57 0.16 -11.55
C SER A 104 -3.13 -1.28 -11.24
N GLY A 105 -2.80 -1.57 -10.01
CA GLY A 105 -2.43 -2.91 -9.58
C GLY A 105 -3.57 -3.91 -9.65
N ILE A 106 -4.76 -3.56 -9.15
CA ILE A 106 -5.95 -4.41 -9.20
C ILE A 106 -6.35 -4.73 -10.65
N ILE A 107 -6.37 -3.71 -11.51
CA ILE A 107 -6.69 -3.90 -12.93
C ILE A 107 -5.63 -4.77 -13.61
N GLY A 108 -4.35 -4.51 -13.36
CA GLY A 108 -3.24 -5.25 -13.94
C GLY A 108 -3.30 -6.75 -13.61
N ASP A 109 -3.52 -7.06 -12.35
CA ASP A 109 -3.64 -8.44 -11.88
C ASP A 109 -4.91 -9.12 -12.45
N ALA A 110 -6.04 -8.43 -12.47
CA ALA A 110 -7.28 -8.95 -13.07
C ALA A 110 -7.18 -9.19 -14.59
N LEU A 111 -6.28 -8.48 -15.28
CA LEU A 111 -5.97 -8.74 -16.69
C LEU A 111 -4.97 -9.89 -16.89
N GLY A 112 -4.48 -10.49 -15.80
CA GLY A 112 -3.54 -11.61 -15.85
C GLY A 112 -2.08 -11.18 -16.00
N TYR A 113 -1.74 -9.91 -15.83
CA TYR A 113 -0.36 -9.43 -15.86
C TYR A 113 0.37 -9.80 -14.58
N LYS A 114 1.62 -10.22 -14.74
CA LYS A 114 2.46 -10.63 -13.62
C LYS A 114 3.04 -9.42 -12.88
N ALA A 115 2.62 -9.24 -11.63
CA ALA A 115 3.19 -8.28 -10.70
C ALA A 115 4.37 -8.87 -9.90
N VAL A 116 5.33 -8.02 -9.51
CA VAL A 116 6.40 -8.38 -8.58
C VAL A 116 6.69 -7.21 -7.62
N HIS A 117 7.09 -7.52 -6.41
CA HIS A 117 7.65 -6.54 -5.48
C HIS A 117 9.17 -6.62 -5.50
N ILE A 118 9.83 -5.54 -5.95
CA ILE A 118 11.27 -5.44 -6.06
C ILE A 118 11.85 -4.87 -4.78
N LEU A 119 12.94 -5.46 -4.28
CA LEU A 119 13.61 -5.03 -3.03
C LEU A 119 14.52 -3.79 -3.22
N ALA A 120 14.31 -3.02 -4.29
CA ALA A 120 14.93 -1.71 -4.44
C ALA A 120 14.25 -0.68 -3.52
N HIS A 121 15.03 0.27 -3.00
CA HIS A 121 14.57 1.19 -1.98
C HIS A 121 14.29 2.58 -2.55
N VAL A 122 13.17 3.17 -2.15
CA VAL A 122 12.85 4.56 -2.40
C VAL A 122 12.54 5.27 -1.09
N ASN A 123 13.03 6.49 -0.95
CA ASN A 123 12.71 7.34 0.19
C ASN A 123 11.52 8.24 -0.17
N THR A 124 10.56 8.32 0.73
CA THR A 124 9.43 9.25 0.63
C THR A 124 9.30 10.08 1.89
N ASN A 125 8.72 11.26 1.76
CA ASN A 125 8.40 12.11 2.89
C ASN A 125 7.10 11.65 3.54
N ALA A 126 7.19 11.30 4.83
CA ALA A 126 5.99 11.04 5.64
C ALA A 126 5.49 12.34 6.27
N PRO A 127 4.18 12.53 6.43
CA PRO A 127 3.63 13.65 7.19
C PRO A 127 4.27 13.77 8.58
N ASP A 128 4.68 14.97 8.94
CA ASP A 128 5.40 15.25 10.19
C ASP A 128 4.51 15.78 11.32
N THR A 129 3.27 16.15 11.00
CA THR A 129 2.27 16.58 11.97
C THR A 129 1.09 15.62 12.05
N LEU A 130 0.44 15.54 13.21
CA LEU A 130 -0.77 14.74 13.41
C LEU A 130 -1.90 15.17 12.47
N TYR A 131 -2.03 16.48 12.23
CA TYR A 131 -3.05 17.00 11.33
C TYR A 131 -2.83 16.60 9.87
N SER A 132 -1.62 16.73 9.35
CA SER A 132 -1.28 16.32 7.97
C SER A 132 -1.41 14.81 7.79
N TRP A 133 -0.96 14.04 8.78
CA TRP A 133 -1.15 12.58 8.81
C TRP A 133 -2.64 12.19 8.79
N TRP A 134 -3.46 12.81 9.64
CA TRP A 134 -4.90 12.54 9.70
C TRP A 134 -5.59 12.84 8.38
N ARG A 135 -5.31 14.00 7.78
CA ARG A 135 -5.85 14.37 6.47
C ARG A 135 -5.47 13.36 5.38
N GLN A 136 -4.22 12.93 5.37
CA GLN A 136 -3.74 11.92 4.43
C GLN A 136 -4.48 10.59 4.61
N ARG A 137 -4.70 10.14 5.85
CA ARG A 137 -5.42 8.88 6.13
C ARG A 137 -6.89 8.93 5.73
N ILE A 138 -7.56 10.04 5.98
CA ILE A 138 -8.94 10.24 5.49
C ILE A 138 -8.98 10.18 3.96
N ALA A 139 -8.06 10.86 3.29
CA ALA A 139 -7.97 10.85 1.85
C ALA A 139 -7.73 9.43 1.29
N TRP A 140 -6.78 8.69 1.86
CA TRP A 140 -6.49 7.32 1.45
C TRP A 140 -7.66 6.37 1.70
N SER A 141 -8.28 6.45 2.87
CA SER A 141 -9.45 5.60 3.20
C SER A 141 -10.63 5.88 2.28
N GLY A 142 -10.93 7.17 2.04
CA GLY A 142 -11.98 7.58 1.12
C GLY A 142 -11.70 7.18 -0.33
N GLY A 143 -10.45 7.31 -0.77
CA GLY A 143 -9.99 6.85 -2.08
C GLY A 143 -10.15 5.34 -2.24
N SER A 144 -9.65 4.57 -1.30
CA SER A 144 -9.75 3.10 -1.32
C SER A 144 -11.20 2.63 -1.33
N PHE A 145 -12.07 3.22 -0.52
CA PHE A 145 -13.49 2.87 -0.50
C PHE A 145 -14.16 3.10 -1.86
N ARG A 146 -13.91 4.24 -2.48
CA ARG A 146 -14.43 4.54 -3.83
C ARG A 146 -13.91 3.59 -4.89
N LEU A 147 -12.60 3.28 -4.83
CA LEU A 147 -11.99 2.37 -5.78
C LEU A 147 -12.59 0.97 -5.72
N PHE A 148 -12.90 0.47 -4.52
CA PHE A 148 -13.57 -0.81 -4.36
C PHE A 148 -14.96 -0.82 -4.98
N ILE A 149 -15.72 0.28 -4.88
CA ILE A 149 -17.06 0.39 -5.49
C ILE A 149 -16.94 0.45 -7.02
N ILE A 150 -16.11 1.35 -7.54
CA ILE A 150 -15.96 1.57 -8.99
C ILE A 150 -15.38 0.34 -9.68
N ASN A 151 -14.40 -0.30 -9.05
CA ASN A 151 -13.70 -1.47 -9.57
C ASN A 151 -14.23 -2.79 -9.01
N PHE A 152 -15.46 -2.81 -8.50
CA PHE A 152 -16.06 -4.00 -7.86
C PHE A 152 -15.89 -5.27 -8.72
N ARG A 153 -16.07 -5.18 -10.03
CA ARG A 153 -15.88 -6.30 -10.97
C ARG A 153 -14.47 -6.90 -10.94
N PHE A 154 -13.44 -6.08 -10.71
CA PHE A 154 -12.05 -6.53 -10.59
C PHE A 154 -11.75 -6.99 -9.18
N VAL A 155 -12.20 -6.22 -8.17
CA VAL A 155 -12.03 -6.55 -6.75
C VAL A 155 -12.68 -7.89 -6.40
N PHE A 156 -13.84 -8.18 -6.97
CA PHE A 156 -14.55 -9.44 -6.75
C PHE A 156 -13.77 -10.67 -7.21
N GLN A 157 -12.88 -10.51 -8.18
CA GLN A 157 -11.97 -11.58 -8.64
C GLN A 157 -10.84 -11.86 -7.64
N HIS A 158 -10.66 -11.01 -6.63
CA HIS A 158 -9.66 -11.14 -5.57
C HIS A 158 -10.30 -11.39 -4.20
N PRO A 159 -10.80 -12.59 -3.92
CA PRO A 159 -11.53 -12.87 -2.68
C PRO A 159 -10.71 -12.57 -1.43
N PHE A 160 -9.38 -12.72 -1.50
CA PHE A 160 -8.49 -12.41 -0.39
C PHE A 160 -8.46 -10.90 -0.08
N LEU A 161 -8.53 -10.04 -1.08
CA LEU A 161 -8.52 -8.59 -0.90
C LEU A 161 -9.78 -8.12 -0.15
N TRP A 162 -10.96 -8.49 -0.60
CA TRP A 162 -12.19 -8.03 0.04
C TRP A 162 -12.46 -8.73 1.35
N LEU A 163 -11.99 -9.99 1.54
CA LEU A 163 -11.99 -10.63 2.85
C LEU A 163 -11.09 -9.86 3.83
N TYR A 164 -9.86 -9.54 3.42
CA TYR A 164 -8.94 -8.71 4.21
C TYR A 164 -9.55 -7.34 4.53
N SER A 165 -10.11 -6.66 3.55
CA SER A 165 -10.76 -5.36 3.73
C SER A 165 -11.95 -5.46 4.70
N GLY A 166 -12.75 -6.53 4.61
CA GLY A 166 -13.84 -6.81 5.54
C GLY A 166 -13.33 -7.00 6.97
N ILE A 167 -12.27 -7.77 7.17
CA ILE A 167 -11.65 -7.97 8.49
C ILE A 167 -11.15 -6.64 9.05
N VAL A 168 -10.49 -5.81 8.24
CA VAL A 168 -10.01 -4.49 8.66
C VAL A 168 -11.17 -3.58 9.05
N VAL A 169 -12.23 -3.51 8.25
CA VAL A 169 -13.42 -2.70 8.58
C VAL A 169 -14.06 -3.18 9.87
N ILE A 170 -14.27 -4.48 10.03
CA ILE A 170 -14.85 -5.06 11.25
C ILE A 170 -13.98 -4.73 12.47
N SER A 171 -12.67 -4.93 12.38
CA SER A 171 -11.77 -4.66 13.50
C SER A 171 -11.69 -3.18 13.84
N MET A 172 -11.63 -2.30 12.83
CA MET A 172 -11.47 -0.87 13.06
C MET A 172 -12.75 -0.17 13.53
N PHE A 173 -13.92 -0.57 13.05
CA PHE A 173 -15.16 0.13 13.36
C PHE A 173 -16.05 -0.65 14.32
N VAL A 174 -16.37 -1.89 14.01
CA VAL A 174 -17.36 -2.65 14.77
C VAL A 174 -16.83 -3.03 16.15
N LEU A 175 -15.65 -3.65 16.23
CA LEU A 175 -15.09 -4.09 17.50
C LEU A 175 -14.78 -2.92 18.43
N ARG A 176 -14.28 -1.82 17.90
CA ARG A 176 -14.01 -0.61 18.72
C ARG A 176 -15.28 0.06 19.19
N TRP A 177 -16.30 0.12 18.33
CA TRP A 177 -17.60 0.64 18.73
C TRP A 177 -18.22 -0.20 19.85
N ILE A 178 -18.22 -1.51 19.70
CA ILE A 178 -18.71 -2.43 20.74
C ILE A 178 -17.90 -2.26 22.03
N ALA A 179 -16.58 -2.09 21.96
CA ALA A 179 -15.71 -1.87 23.12
C ALA A 179 -16.06 -0.58 23.89
N VAL A 180 -16.46 0.46 23.16
CA VAL A 180 -16.84 1.75 23.76
C VAL A 180 -18.25 1.67 24.40
N VAL A 181 -19.19 1.02 23.71
CA VAL A 181 -20.60 0.98 24.14
C VAL A 181 -20.85 -0.11 25.20
N ASN A 182 -20.12 -1.21 25.11
CA ASN A 182 -20.26 -2.35 26.05
C ASN A 182 -18.89 -2.98 26.35
N PRO A 183 -18.10 -2.37 27.26
CA PRO A 183 -16.76 -2.84 27.59
C PRO A 183 -16.76 -4.11 28.43
N GLY A 184 -17.21 -5.20 27.84
CA GLY A 184 -17.13 -6.52 28.48
C GLY A 184 -15.70 -7.07 28.50
N TRP A 185 -15.36 -7.87 29.52
CA TRP A 185 -14.04 -8.47 29.70
C TRP A 185 -13.58 -9.29 28.48
N THR A 186 -14.47 -10.00 27.82
CA THR A 186 -14.18 -10.77 26.60
C THR A 186 -13.69 -9.91 25.46
N LEU A 187 -14.28 -8.72 25.31
CA LEU A 187 -13.87 -7.77 24.26
C LEU A 187 -12.54 -7.10 24.59
N LEU A 188 -12.34 -6.71 25.86
CA LEU A 188 -11.04 -6.18 26.30
C LEU A 188 -9.93 -7.21 26.11
N LEU A 189 -10.20 -8.47 26.39
CA LEU A 189 -9.26 -9.57 26.13
C LEU A 189 -8.98 -9.74 24.63
N ALA A 190 -10.01 -9.68 23.78
CA ALA A 190 -9.85 -9.76 22.32
C ALA A 190 -9.02 -8.60 21.77
N LEU A 191 -9.24 -7.38 22.23
CA LEU A 191 -8.45 -6.21 21.88
C LEU A 191 -6.99 -6.35 22.37
N PHE A 192 -6.78 -6.86 23.55
CA PHE A 192 -5.45 -7.13 24.09
C PHE A 192 -4.70 -8.16 23.24
N ILE A 193 -5.34 -9.29 22.91
CA ILE A 193 -4.75 -10.31 22.02
C ILE A 193 -4.41 -9.75 20.66
N TYR A 194 -5.33 -8.99 20.06
CA TYR A 194 -5.10 -8.31 18.79
C TYR A 194 -3.90 -7.36 18.86
N TYR A 195 -3.83 -6.57 19.93
CA TYR A 195 -2.72 -5.64 20.14
C TYR A 195 -1.39 -6.37 20.36
N ALA A 196 -1.40 -7.43 21.18
CA ALA A 196 -0.22 -8.26 21.40
C ALA A 196 0.29 -8.92 20.11
N ALA A 197 -0.62 -9.38 19.26
CA ALA A 197 -0.27 -9.94 17.94
C ALA A 197 0.40 -8.90 17.03
N ILE A 198 -0.10 -7.65 17.01
CA ILE A 198 0.53 -6.58 16.23
C ILE A 198 1.91 -6.24 16.79
N VAL A 199 2.05 -6.11 18.10
CA VAL A 199 3.34 -5.87 18.74
C VAL A 199 4.32 -7.00 18.40
N TRP A 200 3.87 -8.25 18.47
CA TRP A 200 4.69 -9.42 18.14
C TRP A 200 5.12 -9.44 16.67
N LEU A 201 4.22 -9.13 15.74
CA LEU A 201 4.53 -9.04 14.31
C LEU A 201 5.58 -7.98 13.98
N HIS A 202 5.70 -6.95 14.82
CA HIS A 202 6.63 -5.84 14.62
C HIS A 202 7.86 -5.90 15.54
N TRP A 203 7.98 -6.93 16.40
CA TRP A 203 9.02 -7.02 17.43
C TRP A 203 10.44 -6.87 16.88
N ASP A 204 10.70 -7.46 15.72
CA ASP A 204 12.02 -7.43 15.06
C ASP A 204 12.47 -6.02 14.64
N HIS A 205 11.61 -5.03 14.69
CA HIS A 205 11.86 -3.67 14.24
C HIS A 205 12.19 -2.72 15.38
N GLY A 206 12.26 -3.23 16.61
CA GLY A 206 12.93 -2.64 17.77
C GLY A 206 12.55 -1.21 18.15
N ASN A 207 11.34 -0.74 17.85
CA ASN A 207 10.94 0.61 18.19
C ASN A 207 9.92 0.61 19.34
N LYS A 208 10.26 1.29 20.44
CA LYS A 208 9.40 1.48 21.62
C LYS A 208 8.02 2.10 21.31
N TRP A 209 7.87 2.75 20.16
CA TRP A 209 6.63 3.38 19.71
C TRP A 209 5.60 2.41 19.13
N LEU A 210 5.95 1.13 18.99
CA LEU A 210 5.01 0.06 18.65
C LEU A 210 3.77 0.02 19.55
N ILE A 211 3.91 0.48 20.80
CA ILE A 211 2.82 0.54 21.78
C ILE A 211 1.65 1.40 21.28
N PHE A 212 1.91 2.39 20.45
CA PHE A 212 0.90 3.31 19.95
C PHE A 212 0.30 2.93 18.60
N GLN A 213 0.81 1.89 17.98
CA GLN A 213 0.19 1.30 16.82
C GLN A 213 -0.80 0.23 17.28
N PRO A 214 -1.98 0.24 16.90
CA PRO A 214 -2.65 0.44 15.62
C PRO A 214 -3.79 1.44 15.71
N PHE A 215 -3.48 2.59 16.10
CA PHE A 215 -4.51 3.64 16.16
C PHE A 215 -4.34 4.58 14.93
#